data_ec2e7a805600a30492388ed8614f7c69
#
_entry.id   ec2e7a805600a30492388ed8614f7c69
#
_cell.length_a   1.000
_cell.length_b   1.000
_cell.length_c   1.000
_cell.angle_alpha   90.00
_cell.angle_beta   90.00
_cell.angle_gamma   90.00
#
_symmetry.space_group_name_H-M   'P 1'
#
loop_
_entity.id
_entity.type
_entity.pdbx_description
1 polymer ?
#
loop_
_entity_poly.entity_id
_entity_poly.type
_entity_poly.pdbx_seq_one_letter_code
_entity_poly.pdbx_strand_id
1 'polypeptide(L)'
;MSNLNGVLLIDKPKEFTSFDVIAVVRRLTGQKKLGHTGTLDPNATGVLPVLLGTATKTQDLILNHDKSYTAEFQLGKITDTLDIWGTVTGECESSVTEEQLRRVIPNFTGEIEQIPPMYSAVQKNGQRLYDLARQ
;
A
#
# COMPACT_ATOMS: atom_id res chain seq x y z
N MET A 1 25.40 18.00 -13.32
CA MET A 1 24.44 17.91 -12.21
C MET A 1 25.03 16.98 -11.18
N SER A 2 25.09 17.37 -9.91
CA SER A 2 25.60 16.53 -8.82
C SER A 2 24.67 15.34 -8.65
N ASN A 3 25.22 14.12 -8.61
CA ASN A 3 24.47 12.93 -8.27
C ASN A 3 24.02 13.02 -6.81
N LEU A 4 22.73 13.16 -6.59
CA LEU A 4 22.14 13.14 -5.26
C LEU A 4 22.16 11.70 -4.71
N ASN A 5 22.54 11.56 -3.45
CA ASN A 5 22.53 10.29 -2.75
C ASN A 5 21.88 10.49 -1.39
N GLY A 6 20.89 9.70 -1.07
CA GLY A 6 20.19 9.80 0.21
C GLY A 6 18.76 9.29 0.14
N VAL A 7 18.02 9.59 1.19
CA VAL A 7 16.61 9.25 1.35
C VAL A 7 15.79 10.54 1.39
N LEU A 8 14.73 10.58 0.61
CA LEU A 8 13.74 11.66 0.59
C LEU A 8 12.41 11.09 1.10
N LEU A 9 11.85 11.70 2.13
CA LEU A 9 10.53 11.33 2.63
C LEU A 9 9.48 12.17 1.91
N ILE A 10 8.57 11.51 1.22
CA ILE A 10 7.49 12.14 0.47
C ILE A 10 6.16 11.78 1.13
N ASP A 11 5.33 12.77 1.40
CA ASP A 11 3.92 12.56 1.69
C ASP A 11 3.21 12.29 0.35
N LYS A 12 2.94 11.01 0.08
CA LYS A 12 2.32 10.60 -1.18
C LYS A 12 0.88 11.07 -1.21
N PRO A 13 0.49 11.88 -2.19
CA PRO A 13 -0.91 12.30 -2.32
C PRO A 13 -1.81 11.15 -2.78
N LYS A 14 -3.11 11.32 -2.56
CA LYS A 14 -4.14 10.45 -3.11
C LYS A 14 -4.10 10.45 -4.64
N GLU A 15 -4.51 9.37 -5.25
CA GLU A 15 -4.56 9.14 -6.71
C GLU A 15 -3.19 9.01 -7.40
N PHE A 16 -2.11 9.05 -6.63
CA PHE A 16 -0.77 8.75 -7.12
C PHE A 16 -0.37 7.32 -6.77
N THR A 17 0.19 6.61 -7.74
CA THR A 17 0.95 5.39 -7.44
C THR A 17 2.30 5.75 -6.83
N SER A 18 2.92 4.82 -6.12
CA SER A 18 4.30 5.01 -5.63
C SER A 18 5.27 5.28 -6.79
N PHE A 19 4.98 4.75 -7.98
CA PHE A 19 5.79 4.95 -9.18
C PHE A 19 5.63 6.36 -9.78
N ASP A 20 4.45 6.96 -9.69
CA ASP A 20 4.23 8.36 -10.11
C ASP A 20 5.06 9.32 -9.29
N VAL A 21 5.18 9.07 -7.98
CA VAL A 21 6.08 9.83 -7.11
C VAL A 21 7.52 9.74 -7.61
N ILE A 22 8.00 8.53 -7.94
CA ILE A 22 9.33 8.33 -8.52
C ILE A 22 9.49 9.10 -9.83
N ALA A 23 8.47 9.10 -10.69
CA ALA A 23 8.50 9.84 -11.95
C ALA A 23 8.64 11.36 -11.74
N VAL A 24 7.91 11.91 -10.77
CA VAL A 24 8.02 13.33 -10.40
C VAL A 24 9.41 13.65 -9.88
N VAL A 25 9.92 12.86 -8.92
CA VAL A 25 11.26 13.07 -8.35
C VAL A 25 12.34 12.96 -9.43
N ARG A 26 12.21 12.01 -10.35
CA ARG A 26 13.12 11.84 -11.51
C ARG A 26 13.16 13.10 -12.38
N ARG A 27 11.99 13.65 -12.68
CA ARG A 27 11.88 14.87 -13.49
C ARG A 27 12.52 16.07 -12.79
N LEU A 28 12.28 16.24 -11.49
CA LEU A 28 12.80 17.37 -10.72
C LEU A 28 14.30 17.31 -10.52
N THR A 29 14.85 16.11 -10.31
CA THR A 29 16.28 15.92 -10.00
C THR A 29 17.14 15.63 -11.24
N GLY A 30 16.54 15.24 -12.35
CA GLY A 30 17.24 14.73 -13.53
C GLY A 30 17.94 13.39 -13.30
N GLN A 31 17.69 12.75 -12.15
CA GLN A 31 18.41 11.55 -11.73
C GLN A 31 17.67 10.29 -12.16
N LYS A 32 18.40 9.33 -12.76
CA LYS A 32 17.81 8.09 -13.28
C LYS A 32 17.67 7.01 -12.21
N LYS A 33 18.64 6.93 -11.28
CA LYS A 33 18.70 5.89 -10.27
C LYS A 33 17.90 6.31 -9.04
N LEU A 34 16.65 5.85 -8.97
CA LEU A 34 15.70 6.09 -7.91
C LEU A 34 14.97 4.79 -7.57
N GLY A 35 14.53 4.67 -6.33
CA GLY A 35 13.71 3.57 -5.82
C GLY A 35 12.85 4.04 -4.66
N HIS A 36 11.98 3.17 -4.16
CA HIS A 36 11.19 3.43 -2.95
C HIS A 36 11.15 2.19 -2.07
N THR A 37 10.92 2.38 -0.77
CA THR A 37 10.85 1.29 0.21
C THR A 37 9.40 0.99 0.57
N GLY A 38 8.79 0.10 -0.15
CA GLY A 38 7.40 -0.28 0.02
C GLY A 38 6.47 0.45 -0.94
N THR A 39 5.31 -0.13 -1.14
CA THR A 39 4.28 0.36 -2.04
C THR A 39 3.11 0.85 -1.23
N LEU A 40 2.63 2.04 -1.54
CA LEU A 40 1.33 2.54 -1.12
C LEU A 40 0.38 2.47 -2.31
N ASP A 41 -0.84 2.00 -2.04
CA ASP A 41 -1.89 1.97 -3.04
C ASP A 41 -2.24 3.41 -3.52
N PRO A 42 -2.82 3.58 -4.72
CA PRO A 42 -3.14 4.91 -5.24
C PRO A 42 -3.99 5.75 -4.28
N ASN A 43 -4.90 5.10 -3.56
CA ASN A 43 -5.81 5.77 -2.63
C ASN A 43 -5.20 6.06 -1.25
N ALA A 44 -4.14 5.34 -0.89
CA ALA A 44 -3.43 5.58 0.35
C ALA A 44 -2.58 6.85 0.24
N THR A 45 -2.59 7.65 1.28
CA THR A 45 -1.69 8.80 1.47
C THR A 45 -0.69 8.51 2.56
N GLY A 46 0.38 9.29 2.65
CA GLY A 46 1.33 9.19 3.75
C GLY A 46 2.77 8.98 3.29
N VAL A 47 3.64 8.69 4.24
CA VAL A 47 5.09 8.70 4.05
C VAL A 47 5.55 7.59 3.12
N LEU A 48 6.13 8.00 2.00
CA LEU A 48 6.82 7.13 1.04
C LEU A 48 8.31 7.50 1.03
N PRO A 49 9.22 6.66 1.58
CA PRO A 49 10.64 6.91 1.46
C PRO A 49 11.12 6.64 0.03
N VAL A 50 11.73 7.64 -0.58
CA VAL A 50 12.34 7.57 -1.91
C VAL A 50 13.86 7.55 -1.78
N LEU A 51 14.49 6.57 -2.38
CA LEU A 51 15.93 6.37 -2.37
C LEU A 51 16.56 6.96 -3.63
N LEU A 52 17.61 7.78 -3.46
CA LEU A 52 18.30 8.44 -4.55
C LEU A 52 19.73 7.91 -4.70
N GLY A 53 20.13 7.64 -5.94
CA GLY A 53 21.49 7.28 -6.30
C GLY A 53 21.95 5.98 -5.64
N THR A 54 23.08 6.02 -4.92
CA THR A 54 23.64 4.83 -4.24
C THR A 54 22.77 4.32 -3.10
N ALA A 55 21.91 5.18 -2.50
CA ALA A 55 20.98 4.77 -1.45
C ALA A 55 19.97 3.72 -1.91
N THR A 56 19.74 3.54 -3.22
CA THR A 56 18.91 2.44 -3.73
C THR A 56 19.44 1.05 -3.36
N LYS A 57 20.73 0.94 -3.05
CA LYS A 57 21.36 -0.32 -2.61
C LYS A 57 21.13 -0.61 -1.13
N THR A 58 20.63 0.34 -0.36
CA THR A 58 20.38 0.18 1.08
C THR A 58 18.95 -0.24 1.38
N GLN A 59 18.15 -0.50 0.37
CA GLN A 59 16.75 -0.90 0.54
C GLN A 59 16.61 -2.08 1.51
N ASP A 60 17.43 -3.11 1.31
CA ASP A 60 17.39 -4.32 2.13
C ASP A 60 18.04 -4.14 3.52
N LEU A 61 18.72 -3.01 3.74
CA LEU A 61 19.33 -2.66 5.04
C LEU A 61 18.37 -1.88 5.96
N ILE A 62 17.23 -1.48 5.45
CA ILE A 62 16.19 -0.85 6.25
C ILE A 62 15.49 -1.95 7.04
N LEU A 63 15.98 -2.19 8.26
CA LEU A 63 15.62 -3.33 9.09
C LEU A 63 14.23 -3.22 9.72
N ASN A 64 13.70 -2.02 9.86
CA ASN A 64 12.36 -1.83 10.43
C ASN A 64 11.32 -1.70 9.32
N HIS A 65 10.48 -2.72 9.21
CA HIS A 65 9.37 -2.77 8.26
C HIS A 65 8.01 -2.48 8.90
N ASP A 66 7.99 -1.99 10.15
CA ASP A 66 6.77 -1.64 10.84
C ASP A 66 6.04 -0.53 10.11
N LYS A 67 4.73 -0.68 9.99
CA LYS A 67 3.86 0.26 9.30
C LYS A 67 2.63 0.54 10.16
N SER A 68 2.23 1.80 10.17
CA SER A 68 1.00 2.23 10.81
C SER A 68 0.07 2.84 9.78
N TYR A 69 -1.21 2.46 9.84
CA TYR A 69 -2.23 2.97 8.95
C TYR A 69 -3.44 3.44 9.77
N THR A 70 -4.04 4.52 9.34
CA THR A 70 -5.41 4.87 9.72
C THR A 70 -6.31 4.46 8.56
N ALA A 71 -7.26 3.58 8.83
CA ALA A 71 -8.19 3.08 7.82
C ALA A 71 -9.62 3.36 8.24
N GLU A 72 -10.45 3.75 7.27
CA GLU A 72 -11.89 3.90 7.42
C GLU A 72 -12.57 2.68 6.79
N PHE A 73 -13.46 2.05 7.54
CA PHE A 73 -14.22 0.88 7.11
C PHE A 73 -15.70 1.23 7.00
N GLN A 74 -16.29 0.94 5.85
CA GLN A 74 -17.73 0.97 5.68
C GLN A 74 -18.31 -0.43 5.91
N LEU A 75 -19.12 -0.57 6.96
CA LEU A 75 -19.81 -1.82 7.25
C LEU A 75 -21.06 -1.96 6.36
N GLY A 76 -21.49 -3.22 6.15
CA GLY A 76 -22.70 -3.54 5.39
C GLY A 76 -22.51 -3.65 3.88
N LYS A 77 -21.29 -3.44 3.35
CA LYS A 77 -20.99 -3.60 1.92
C LYS A 77 -19.77 -4.48 1.71
N ILE A 78 -19.83 -5.30 0.68
CA ILE A 78 -18.72 -6.12 0.20
C ILE A 78 -18.49 -5.78 -1.27
N THR A 79 -17.23 -5.58 -1.66
CA THR A 79 -16.84 -5.34 -3.04
C THR A 79 -15.93 -6.46 -3.54
N ASP A 80 -15.82 -6.63 -4.84
CA ASP A 80 -14.96 -7.62 -5.47
C ASP A 80 -13.46 -7.36 -5.23
N THR A 81 -13.07 -6.09 -5.05
CA THR A 81 -11.70 -5.70 -4.76
C THR A 81 -11.40 -5.59 -3.26
N LEU A 82 -12.39 -5.71 -2.38
CA LEU A 82 -12.33 -5.48 -0.94
C LEU A 82 -11.93 -4.05 -0.55
N ASP A 83 -12.11 -3.10 -1.46
CA ASP A 83 -11.93 -1.66 -1.23
C ASP A 83 -13.12 -0.87 -1.80
N ILE A 84 -13.13 0.45 -1.61
CA ILE A 84 -14.23 1.33 -2.03
C ILE A 84 -14.34 1.50 -3.57
N TRP A 85 -13.40 1.00 -4.34
CA TRP A 85 -13.32 1.17 -5.79
C TRP A 85 -13.87 -0.04 -6.55
N GLY A 86 -14.08 -1.14 -5.83
CA GLY A 86 -14.67 -2.34 -6.40
C GLY A 86 -16.17 -2.22 -6.66
N THR A 87 -16.65 -3.16 -7.46
CA THR A 87 -18.09 -3.33 -7.68
C THR A 87 -18.71 -3.97 -6.43
N VAL A 88 -19.81 -3.40 -5.94
CA VAL A 88 -20.54 -3.97 -4.82
C VAL A 88 -21.11 -5.33 -5.21
N THR A 89 -20.68 -6.38 -4.52
CA THR A 89 -21.09 -7.78 -4.72
C THR A 89 -22.07 -8.26 -3.65
N GLY A 90 -22.13 -7.55 -2.53
CA GLY A 90 -23.07 -7.83 -1.44
C GLY A 90 -23.36 -6.60 -0.61
N GLU A 91 -24.60 -6.47 -0.17
CA GLU A 91 -25.04 -5.38 0.69
C GLU A 91 -26.01 -5.90 1.74
N CYS A 92 -25.86 -5.42 2.96
CA CYS A 92 -26.80 -5.67 4.06
C CYS A 92 -26.91 -4.45 4.95
N GLU A 93 -28.04 -4.30 5.62
CA GLU A 93 -28.17 -3.30 6.68
C GLU A 93 -27.22 -3.66 7.83
N SER A 94 -26.47 -2.67 8.29
CA SER A 94 -25.54 -2.83 9.39
C SER A 94 -25.95 -1.93 10.56
N SER A 95 -26.29 -2.55 11.67
CA SER A 95 -26.59 -1.90 12.95
C SER A 95 -25.58 -2.26 14.03
N VAL A 96 -24.31 -2.38 13.63
CA VAL A 96 -23.23 -2.79 14.54
C VAL A 96 -22.93 -1.67 15.53
N THR A 97 -22.95 -2.00 16.82
CA THR A 97 -22.56 -1.07 17.89
C THR A 97 -21.05 -1.03 18.06
N GLU A 98 -20.55 0.06 18.63
CA GLU A 98 -19.11 0.18 18.97
C GLU A 98 -18.65 -0.97 19.88
N GLU A 99 -19.48 -1.39 20.82
CA GLU A 99 -19.16 -2.49 21.74
C GLU A 99 -18.99 -3.81 20.97
N GLN A 100 -19.85 -4.11 20.02
CA GLN A 100 -19.73 -5.29 19.16
C GLN A 100 -18.46 -5.25 18.33
N LEU A 101 -18.13 -4.08 17.75
CA LEU A 101 -16.90 -3.90 16.99
C LEU A 101 -15.67 -4.14 17.88
N ARG A 102 -15.62 -3.54 19.06
CA ARG A 102 -14.50 -3.70 20.01
C ARG A 102 -14.28 -5.14 20.45
N ARG A 103 -15.33 -5.96 20.50
CA ARG A 103 -15.22 -7.40 20.81
C ARG A 103 -14.56 -8.20 19.68
N VAL A 104 -14.66 -7.74 18.45
CA VAL A 104 -14.11 -8.45 17.27
C VAL A 104 -12.66 -8.06 16.99
N ILE A 105 -12.27 -6.82 17.27
CA ILE A 105 -10.91 -6.31 16.99
C ILE A 105 -9.77 -7.22 17.52
N PRO A 106 -9.85 -7.83 18.73
CA PRO A 106 -8.80 -8.72 19.21
C PRO A 106 -8.52 -9.92 18.31
N ASN A 107 -9.48 -10.36 17.50
CA ASN A 107 -9.30 -11.47 16.56
C ASN A 107 -8.36 -11.12 15.39
N PHE A 108 -8.09 -9.83 15.21
CA PHE A 108 -7.19 -9.30 14.17
C PHE A 108 -5.87 -8.77 14.75
N THR A 109 -5.53 -9.21 15.98
CA THR A 109 -4.33 -8.75 16.69
C THR A 109 -3.36 -9.91 16.89
N GLY A 110 -2.06 -9.67 16.73
CA GLY A 110 -1.01 -10.69 16.84
C GLY A 110 -0.78 -11.44 15.53
N GLU A 111 -0.27 -12.66 15.62
CA GLU A 111 -0.08 -13.52 14.45
C GLU A 111 -1.43 -14.09 14.01
N ILE A 112 -1.83 -13.75 12.80
CA ILE A 112 -3.07 -14.22 12.18
C ILE A 112 -2.78 -14.75 10.78
N GLU A 113 -3.55 -15.75 10.35
CA GLU A 113 -3.54 -16.22 8.98
C GLU A 113 -4.51 -15.40 8.13
N GLN A 114 -4.07 -14.98 6.96
CA GLN A 114 -4.90 -14.24 6.00
C GLN A 114 -4.84 -14.94 4.64
N ILE A 115 -6.01 -15.18 4.03
CA ILE A 115 -6.09 -15.48 2.61
C ILE A 115 -5.93 -14.17 1.86
N PRO A 116 -4.83 -13.99 1.09
CA PRO A 116 -4.61 -12.72 0.42
C PRO A 116 -5.69 -12.48 -0.65
N PRO A 117 -6.19 -11.24 -0.77
CA PRO A 117 -7.16 -10.90 -1.81
C PRO A 117 -6.52 -11.04 -3.19
N MET A 118 -7.36 -11.37 -4.19
CA MET A 118 -6.89 -11.50 -5.59
C MET A 118 -6.29 -10.21 -6.13
N TYR A 119 -6.80 -9.06 -5.71
CA TYR A 119 -6.24 -7.75 -6.06
C TYR A 119 -5.09 -7.33 -5.13
N SER A 120 -4.10 -8.20 -4.96
CA SER A 120 -2.90 -7.94 -4.16
C SER A 120 -1.62 -8.16 -4.94
N ALA A 121 -0.51 -7.60 -4.45
CA ALA A 121 0.82 -7.77 -5.01
C ALA A 121 1.49 -9.11 -4.63
N VAL A 122 0.81 -9.95 -3.86
CA VAL A 122 1.30 -11.30 -3.49
C VAL A 122 1.51 -12.12 -4.76
N GLN A 123 2.61 -12.87 -4.82
CA GLN A 123 2.94 -13.71 -5.96
C GLN A 123 2.59 -15.18 -5.68
N LYS A 124 1.97 -15.83 -6.66
CA LYS A 124 1.76 -17.26 -6.72
C LYS A 124 2.42 -17.79 -7.99
N ASN A 125 3.37 -18.72 -7.85
CA ASN A 125 4.13 -19.27 -8.98
C ASN A 125 4.81 -18.21 -9.87
N GLY A 126 5.32 -17.13 -9.26
CA GLY A 126 5.99 -16.04 -9.97
C GLY A 126 5.07 -15.01 -10.64
N GLN A 127 3.75 -15.19 -10.56
CA GLN A 127 2.76 -14.24 -11.08
C GLN A 127 2.07 -13.56 -9.91
N ARG A 128 1.82 -12.25 -10.04
CA ARG A 128 1.11 -11.47 -9.02
C ARG A 128 -0.38 -11.77 -9.08
N LEU A 129 -1.03 -11.83 -7.92
CA LEU A 129 -2.46 -12.16 -7.87
C LEU A 129 -3.31 -11.16 -8.64
N TYR A 130 -3.00 -9.87 -8.61
CA TYR A 130 -3.74 -8.87 -9.37
C TYR A 130 -3.61 -9.03 -10.90
N ASP A 131 -2.51 -9.60 -11.41
CA ASP A 131 -2.35 -9.91 -12.83
C ASP A 131 -3.23 -11.09 -13.23
N LEU A 132 -3.40 -12.07 -12.32
CA LEU A 132 -4.31 -13.21 -12.50
C LEU A 132 -5.78 -12.79 -12.42
N ALA A 133 -6.11 -11.82 -11.57
CA ALA A 133 -7.48 -11.32 -11.41
C ALA A 133 -8.00 -10.53 -12.62
N ARG A 134 -7.10 -10.04 -13.48
CA ARG A 134 -7.43 -9.27 -14.70
C ARG A 134 -7.55 -10.11 -15.97
N GLN A 135 -7.23 -11.41 -15.89
CA GLN A 135 -7.39 -12.38 -16.98
C GLN A 135 -8.78 -13.00 -16.99
#